data_01fb6143c8ad5f4a6e9e72445c4715d3
#
_entry.id   01fb6143c8ad5f4a6e9e72445c4715d3
#
_cell.length_a   1.000
_cell.length_b   1.000
_cell.length_c   1.000
_cell.angle_alpha   90.00
_cell.angle_beta   90.00
_cell.angle_gamma   90.00
#
_symmetry.space_group_name_H-M   'P 1'
#
loop_
_entity.id
_entity.type
_entity.pdbx_description
1 polymer ?
#
loop_
_entity_poly.entity_id
_entity_poly.type
_entity_poly.pdbx_seq_one_letter_code
_entity_poly.pdbx_strand_id
1 'polypeptide(L)'
;MSKDKRNTIKVVDCQVLAHYKFEGDQYILTLSSEVIALETKPGQFVHITVSDALSMRRPISIMSVDIENGTFDLLYKVVGKGTRQLSERKVGDVLSVIGPIGNGFELTNKKIPLLIGGGVGMPPMIAIAQQMKDTDHDPFVILGSEVPFPFTPELSKMGNPCPKASHTMPQLEEWNVACRLASLQDYEGVFKGYVTDLARVYL
;
A
#
# COMPACT_ATOMS: atom_id res chain seq x y z
N MET A 1 -5.52 19.24 -24.04
CA MET A 1 -6.90 19.50 -23.51
C MET A 1 -6.93 19.04 -22.07
N SER A 2 -7.09 19.97 -21.12
CA SER A 2 -7.25 19.63 -19.70
C SER A 2 -8.56 18.85 -19.56
N LYS A 3 -8.49 17.53 -19.24
CA LYS A 3 -9.69 16.78 -18.83
C LYS A 3 -10.27 17.48 -17.60
N ASP A 4 -11.54 17.81 -17.65
CA ASP A 4 -12.25 18.44 -16.54
C ASP A 4 -12.15 17.52 -15.31
N LYS A 5 -11.31 17.91 -14.34
CA LYS A 5 -11.06 17.15 -13.10
C LYS A 5 -12.13 17.41 -12.03
N ARG A 6 -13.24 18.06 -12.39
CA ARG A 6 -14.37 18.29 -11.50
C ARG A 6 -15.15 17.00 -11.26
N ASN A 7 -15.60 16.78 -10.04
CA ASN A 7 -16.39 15.62 -9.59
C ASN A 7 -15.64 14.27 -9.52
N THR A 8 -14.32 14.27 -9.40
CA THR A 8 -13.54 13.04 -9.18
C THR A 8 -13.41 12.63 -7.71
N ILE A 9 -13.75 13.52 -6.77
CA ILE A 9 -13.71 13.25 -5.33
C ILE A 9 -15.13 12.96 -4.86
N LYS A 10 -15.32 11.82 -4.22
CA LYS A 10 -16.60 11.36 -3.69
C LYS A 10 -16.58 11.39 -2.15
N VAL A 11 -17.76 11.55 -1.55
CA VAL A 11 -17.98 11.30 -0.12
C VAL A 11 -18.85 10.08 -0.04
N VAL A 12 -18.33 9.01 0.54
CA VAL A 12 -19.01 7.71 0.62
C VAL A 12 -18.90 7.12 2.01
N ASP A 13 -19.92 6.39 2.42
CA ASP A 13 -19.89 5.58 3.63
C ASP A 13 -19.38 4.19 3.27
N CYS A 14 -18.27 3.79 3.90
CA CYS A 14 -17.58 2.52 3.64
C CYS A 14 -17.69 1.62 4.88
N GLN A 15 -18.11 0.38 4.67
CA GLN A 15 -18.10 -0.61 5.74
C GLN A 15 -16.72 -1.18 5.92
N VAL A 16 -16.31 -1.37 7.19
CA VAL A 16 -15.10 -2.12 7.56
C VAL A 16 -15.35 -3.61 7.33
N LEU A 17 -14.62 -4.21 6.40
CA LEU A 17 -14.72 -5.64 6.07
C LEU A 17 -13.65 -6.46 6.78
N ALA A 18 -12.43 -5.90 6.93
CA ALA A 18 -11.36 -6.52 7.67
C ALA A 18 -10.50 -5.44 8.34
N HIS A 19 -9.91 -5.76 9.48
CA HIS A 19 -9.03 -4.87 10.21
C HIS A 19 -8.00 -5.69 10.98
N TYR A 20 -6.78 -5.77 10.44
CA TYR A 20 -5.71 -6.58 11.00
C TYR A 20 -4.66 -5.71 11.67
N LYS A 21 -4.30 -6.07 12.89
CA LYS A 21 -3.19 -5.46 13.64
C LYS A 21 -1.91 -6.27 13.42
N PHE A 22 -0.82 -5.56 13.15
CA PHE A 22 0.53 -6.11 13.07
C PHE A 22 1.44 -5.48 14.11
N GLU A 23 2.61 -6.06 14.33
CA GLU A 23 3.62 -5.50 15.21
C GLU A 23 4.05 -4.10 14.75
N GLY A 24 4.57 -3.29 15.69
CA GLY A 24 4.96 -1.91 15.40
C GLY A 24 3.78 -0.96 15.22
N ASP A 25 2.59 -1.33 15.77
CA ASP A 25 1.35 -0.55 15.69
C ASP A 25 0.90 -0.24 14.25
N GLN A 26 1.16 -1.17 13.35
CA GLN A 26 0.71 -1.14 11.97
C GLN A 26 -0.62 -1.86 11.81
N TYR A 27 -1.44 -1.37 10.87
CA TYR A 27 -2.77 -1.93 10.61
C TYR A 27 -3.03 -1.95 9.11
N ILE A 28 -3.66 -3.04 8.65
CA ILE A 28 -4.29 -3.10 7.32
C ILE A 28 -5.80 -3.08 7.53
N LEU A 29 -6.46 -2.10 6.91
CA LEU A 29 -7.89 -1.86 6.98
C LEU A 29 -8.49 -2.03 5.58
N THR A 30 -9.39 -3.00 5.44
CA THR A 30 -10.15 -3.24 4.20
C THR A 30 -11.53 -2.60 4.31
N LEU A 31 -11.86 -1.76 3.35
CA LEU A 31 -13.12 -1.03 3.27
C LEU A 31 -13.87 -1.36 1.98
N SER A 32 -15.22 -1.35 2.06
CA SER A 32 -16.09 -1.53 0.89
C SER A 32 -16.39 -0.19 0.22
N SER A 33 -16.14 -0.09 -1.07
CA SER A 33 -16.66 0.97 -1.95
C SER A 33 -16.34 0.66 -3.41
N GLU A 34 -17.32 0.28 -4.20
CA GLU A 34 -17.17 0.08 -5.64
C GLU A 34 -16.60 1.31 -6.35
N VAL A 35 -17.10 2.50 -5.97
CA VAL A 35 -16.67 3.76 -6.60
C VAL A 35 -15.20 4.06 -6.33
N ILE A 36 -14.73 3.89 -5.07
CA ILE A 36 -13.32 4.13 -4.75
C ILE A 36 -12.45 3.06 -5.41
N ALA A 37 -12.85 1.79 -5.37
CA ALA A 37 -12.09 0.71 -6.00
C ALA A 37 -11.91 0.95 -7.51
N LEU A 38 -12.98 1.37 -8.21
CA LEU A 38 -12.99 1.59 -9.66
C LEU A 38 -12.24 2.85 -10.10
N GLU A 39 -12.39 3.96 -9.34
CA GLU A 39 -11.86 5.27 -9.75
C GLU A 39 -10.44 5.54 -9.23
N THR A 40 -9.91 4.71 -8.32
CA THR A 40 -8.58 4.90 -7.73
C THR A 40 -7.47 4.71 -8.76
N LYS A 41 -6.52 5.64 -8.72
CA LYS A 41 -5.22 5.52 -9.42
C LYS A 41 -4.11 5.36 -8.38
N PRO A 42 -3.04 4.60 -8.68
CA PRO A 42 -1.90 4.44 -7.78
C PRO A 42 -1.35 5.77 -7.30
N GLY A 43 -1.02 5.84 -6.01
CA GLY A 43 -0.52 7.06 -5.37
C GLY A 43 -1.60 7.99 -4.85
N GLN A 44 -2.88 7.71 -5.10
CA GLN A 44 -3.97 8.42 -4.47
C GLN A 44 -4.21 7.93 -3.04
N PHE A 45 -4.92 8.74 -2.27
CA PHE A 45 -5.24 8.51 -0.88
C PHE A 45 -6.71 8.85 -0.58
N VAL A 46 -7.15 8.51 0.61
CA VAL A 46 -8.47 8.88 1.13
C VAL A 46 -8.34 9.74 2.38
N HIS A 47 -9.34 10.57 2.64
CA HIS A 47 -9.58 11.21 3.93
C HIS A 47 -10.68 10.45 4.66
N ILE A 48 -10.34 9.83 5.79
CA ILE A 48 -11.24 8.99 6.58
C ILE A 48 -11.66 9.68 7.89
N THR A 49 -12.95 9.67 8.20
CA THR A 49 -13.46 10.06 9.53
C THR A 49 -13.18 8.93 10.50
N VAL A 50 -12.53 9.25 11.62
CA VAL A 50 -12.09 8.23 12.60
C VAL A 50 -13.02 8.13 13.81
N SER A 51 -13.70 9.22 14.15
CA SER A 51 -14.75 9.26 15.18
C SER A 51 -15.52 10.59 15.10
N ASP A 52 -16.70 10.64 15.70
CA ASP A 52 -17.49 11.87 15.82
C ASP A 52 -16.84 12.91 16.75
N ALA A 53 -15.99 12.46 17.66
CA ALA A 53 -15.26 13.32 18.60
C ALA A 53 -14.06 14.04 17.96
N LEU A 54 -13.64 13.65 16.75
CA LEU A 54 -12.54 14.27 16.01
C LEU A 54 -13.03 14.77 14.65
N SER A 55 -13.18 16.07 14.54
CA SER A 55 -13.64 16.73 13.31
C SER A 55 -12.69 16.57 12.12
N MET A 56 -11.38 16.40 12.39
CA MET A 56 -10.39 16.27 11.33
C MET A 56 -10.28 14.82 10.84
N ARG A 57 -10.50 14.62 9.54
CA ARG A 57 -10.24 13.36 8.85
C ARG A 57 -8.74 13.04 8.79
N ARG A 58 -8.40 11.78 8.58
CA ARG A 58 -7.00 11.33 8.42
C ARG A 58 -6.73 10.97 6.97
N PRO A 59 -5.67 11.54 6.36
CA PRO A 59 -5.20 11.12 5.04
C PRO A 59 -4.48 9.78 5.17
N ILE A 60 -4.90 8.80 4.37
CA ILE A 60 -4.27 7.49 4.33
C ILE A 60 -4.18 7.04 2.87
N SER A 61 -2.98 6.64 2.44
CA SER A 61 -2.75 6.16 1.08
C SER A 61 -3.47 4.84 0.82
N ILE A 62 -4.04 4.72 -0.38
CA ILE A 62 -4.63 3.46 -0.84
C ILE A 62 -3.47 2.53 -1.22
N MET A 63 -3.49 1.31 -0.67
CA MET A 63 -2.46 0.30 -0.89
C MET A 63 -2.81 -0.62 -2.07
N SER A 64 -4.05 -1.06 -2.14
CA SER A 64 -4.56 -1.95 -3.18
C SER A 64 -6.05 -1.76 -3.37
N VAL A 65 -6.55 -2.20 -4.50
CA VAL A 65 -7.99 -2.21 -4.83
C VAL A 65 -8.37 -3.58 -5.37
N ASP A 66 -9.58 -4.01 -5.03
CA ASP A 66 -10.24 -5.17 -5.65
C ASP A 66 -11.52 -4.66 -6.32
N ILE A 67 -11.43 -4.49 -7.64
CA ILE A 67 -12.54 -3.95 -8.44
C ILE A 67 -13.70 -4.93 -8.51
N GLU A 68 -13.44 -6.24 -8.52
CA GLU A 68 -14.46 -7.27 -8.62
C GLU A 68 -15.32 -7.34 -7.36
N ASN A 69 -14.69 -7.21 -6.19
CA ASN A 69 -15.36 -7.21 -4.89
C ASN A 69 -15.72 -5.79 -4.40
N GLY A 70 -15.34 -4.75 -5.12
CA GLY A 70 -15.62 -3.36 -4.76
C GLY A 70 -14.97 -2.95 -3.44
N THR A 71 -13.71 -3.37 -3.19
CA THR A 71 -13.00 -3.10 -1.94
C THR A 71 -11.65 -2.42 -2.16
N PHE A 72 -11.12 -1.81 -1.12
CA PHE A 72 -9.79 -1.23 -1.13
C PHE A 72 -9.12 -1.35 0.23
N ASP A 73 -7.79 -1.48 0.22
CA ASP A 73 -6.96 -1.64 1.40
C ASP A 73 -6.17 -0.39 1.73
N LEU A 74 -6.08 -0.12 3.01
CA LEU A 74 -5.31 0.97 3.61
C LEU A 74 -4.30 0.38 4.59
N LEU A 75 -3.01 0.69 4.41
CA LEU A 75 -1.99 0.42 5.43
C LEU A 75 -1.67 1.71 6.17
N TYR A 76 -1.77 1.68 7.49
CA TYR A 76 -1.42 2.82 8.32
C TYR A 76 -0.70 2.40 9.61
N LYS A 77 -0.05 3.38 10.25
CA LYS A 77 0.60 3.22 11.57
C LYS A 77 -0.07 4.14 12.58
N VAL A 78 -0.22 3.66 13.81
CA VAL A 78 -0.73 4.49 14.91
C VAL A 78 0.37 5.44 15.38
N VAL A 79 0.19 6.72 15.07
CA VAL A 79 1.15 7.78 15.43
C VAL A 79 0.53 8.90 16.27
N GLY A 80 -0.80 8.91 16.45
CA GLY A 80 -1.50 9.96 17.18
C GLY A 80 -2.95 9.60 17.49
N LYS A 81 -3.69 10.55 18.09
CA LYS A 81 -5.08 10.33 18.55
C LYS A 81 -6.00 9.80 17.46
N GLY A 82 -5.92 10.36 16.24
CA GLY A 82 -6.82 9.95 15.15
C GLY A 82 -6.57 8.53 14.68
N THR A 83 -5.32 8.15 14.42
CA THR A 83 -4.98 6.78 14.02
C THR A 83 -5.19 5.78 15.16
N ARG A 84 -5.09 6.20 16.43
CA ARG A 84 -5.47 5.38 17.58
C ARG A 84 -6.98 5.09 17.59
N GLN A 85 -7.83 6.10 17.37
CA GLN A 85 -9.28 5.88 17.28
C GLN A 85 -9.66 5.05 16.05
N LEU A 86 -8.92 5.20 14.93
CA LEU A 86 -9.11 4.34 13.78
C LEU A 86 -8.78 2.89 14.10
N SER A 87 -7.72 2.63 14.91
CA SER A 87 -7.32 1.28 15.29
C SER A 87 -8.32 0.55 16.20
N GLU A 88 -9.29 1.28 16.76
CA GLU A 88 -10.37 0.72 17.57
C GLU A 88 -11.60 0.30 16.77
N ARG A 89 -11.63 0.61 15.45
CA ARG A 89 -12.73 0.24 14.56
C ARG A 89 -12.79 -1.27 14.37
N LYS A 90 -14.03 -1.77 14.26
CA LYS A 90 -14.32 -3.21 14.15
C LYS A 90 -14.95 -3.51 12.79
N VAL A 91 -14.85 -4.76 12.38
CA VAL A 91 -15.62 -5.28 11.23
C VAL A 91 -17.10 -5.00 11.44
N GLY A 92 -17.73 -4.44 10.41
CA GLY A 92 -19.12 -3.99 10.42
C GLY A 92 -19.31 -2.51 10.74
N ASP A 93 -18.31 -1.81 11.30
CA ASP A 93 -18.39 -0.35 11.47
C ASP A 93 -18.50 0.33 10.10
N VAL A 94 -19.15 1.49 10.07
CA VAL A 94 -19.26 2.32 8.87
C VAL A 94 -18.46 3.60 9.08
N LEU A 95 -17.60 3.93 8.12
CA LEU A 95 -16.72 5.08 8.14
C LEU A 95 -16.99 5.97 6.95
N SER A 96 -17.14 7.27 7.20
CA SER A 96 -17.28 8.26 6.11
C SER A 96 -15.89 8.53 5.51
N VAL A 97 -15.76 8.32 4.20
CA VAL A 97 -14.53 8.44 3.43
C VAL A 97 -14.69 9.45 2.32
N ILE A 98 -13.71 10.32 2.15
CA ILE A 98 -13.60 11.22 1.00
C ILE A 98 -12.46 10.69 0.13
N GLY A 99 -12.75 10.41 -1.14
CA GLY A 99 -11.73 9.91 -2.07
C GLY A 99 -12.29 9.50 -3.43
N PRO A 100 -11.43 9.02 -4.30
CA PRO A 100 -9.97 9.09 -4.22
C PRO A 100 -9.45 10.53 -4.36
N ILE A 101 -8.39 10.89 -3.65
CA ILE A 101 -7.79 12.23 -3.60
C ILE A 101 -6.36 12.19 -4.14
N GLY A 102 -5.95 13.26 -4.81
CA GLY A 102 -4.59 13.46 -5.30
C GLY A 102 -4.43 13.11 -6.78
N ASN A 103 -3.26 13.43 -7.31
CA ASN A 103 -2.86 13.03 -8.65
C ASN A 103 -2.25 11.64 -8.57
N GLY A 104 -2.83 10.68 -9.32
CA GLY A 104 -2.23 9.36 -9.45
C GLY A 104 -0.89 9.42 -10.20
N PHE A 105 -0.04 8.43 -9.98
CA PHE A 105 1.15 8.24 -10.79
C PHE A 105 0.75 7.90 -12.23
N GLU A 106 1.45 8.51 -13.18
CA GLU A 106 1.41 8.08 -14.56
C GLU A 106 2.41 6.93 -14.73
N LEU A 107 1.97 5.85 -15.35
CA LEU A 107 2.88 4.73 -15.62
C LEU A 107 3.95 5.19 -16.60
N THR A 108 5.19 4.86 -16.30
CA THR A 108 6.33 5.11 -17.17
C THR A 108 6.22 4.29 -18.45
N ASN A 109 6.88 4.75 -19.53
CA ASN A 109 7.09 3.95 -20.74
C ASN A 109 8.30 3.00 -20.63
N LYS A 110 8.98 2.94 -19.50
CA LYS A 110 10.10 2.04 -19.24
C LYS A 110 9.58 0.67 -18.83
N LYS A 111 10.12 -0.38 -19.42
CA LYS A 111 9.68 -1.75 -19.14
C LYS A 111 10.01 -2.23 -17.74
N ILE A 112 11.14 -1.82 -17.20
CA ILE A 112 11.66 -2.29 -15.91
C ILE A 112 11.75 -1.08 -14.94
N PRO A 113 10.63 -0.63 -14.38
CA PRO A 113 10.65 0.42 -13.36
C PRO A 113 11.09 -0.14 -12.01
N LEU A 114 11.91 0.62 -11.30
CA LEU A 114 12.29 0.34 -9.92
C LEU A 114 11.37 1.12 -8.97
N LEU A 115 10.60 0.40 -8.14
CA LEU A 115 9.68 0.95 -7.17
C LEU A 115 10.27 0.79 -5.76
N ILE A 116 10.47 1.89 -5.04
CA ILE A 116 11.11 1.86 -3.72
C ILE A 116 10.17 2.50 -2.69
N GLY A 117 9.79 1.74 -1.66
CA GLY A 117 8.93 2.21 -0.58
C GLY A 117 9.39 1.74 0.79
N GLY A 118 9.31 2.62 1.80
CA GLY A 118 9.64 2.29 3.18
C GLY A 118 8.55 2.72 4.16
N GLY A 119 8.24 1.88 5.17
CA GLY A 119 7.21 2.14 6.16
C GLY A 119 5.86 2.44 5.52
N VAL A 120 5.23 3.56 5.93
CA VAL A 120 3.95 4.01 5.33
C VAL A 120 4.08 4.53 3.89
N GLY A 121 5.26 4.49 3.30
CA GLY A 121 5.50 4.71 1.87
C GLY A 121 5.41 3.43 1.02
N MET A 122 5.25 2.26 1.62
CA MET A 122 5.00 0.99 0.90
C MET A 122 3.68 1.00 0.10
N PRO A 123 2.53 1.48 0.66
CA PRO A 123 1.25 1.45 -0.03
C PRO A 123 1.25 1.98 -1.46
N PRO A 124 1.72 3.21 -1.75
CA PRO A 124 1.72 3.71 -3.12
C PRO A 124 2.57 2.87 -4.08
N MET A 125 3.66 2.25 -3.61
CA MET A 125 4.49 1.37 -4.45
C MET A 125 3.78 0.06 -4.76
N ILE A 126 3.08 -0.51 -3.79
CA ILE A 126 2.23 -1.70 -3.97
C ILE A 126 1.10 -1.40 -4.96
N ALA A 127 0.43 -0.25 -4.84
CA ALA A 127 -0.61 0.16 -5.77
C ALA A 127 -0.09 0.33 -7.21
N ILE A 128 1.12 0.88 -7.40
CA ILE A 128 1.76 0.98 -8.73
C ILE A 128 2.05 -0.42 -9.28
N ALA A 129 2.62 -1.31 -8.45
CA ALA A 129 2.90 -2.69 -8.84
C ALA A 129 1.62 -3.44 -9.24
N GLN A 130 0.52 -3.25 -8.49
CA GLN A 130 -0.79 -3.81 -8.82
C GLN A 130 -1.28 -3.35 -10.21
N GLN A 131 -1.12 -2.08 -10.54
CA GLN A 131 -1.52 -1.56 -11.85
C GLN A 131 -0.63 -2.09 -12.98
N MET A 132 0.64 -2.44 -12.68
CA MET A 132 1.60 -2.92 -13.68
C MET A 132 1.54 -4.43 -13.91
N LYS A 133 0.99 -5.23 -12.97
CA LYS A 133 1.05 -6.69 -12.99
C LYS A 133 0.49 -7.35 -14.27
N ASP A 134 -0.49 -6.71 -14.92
CA ASP A 134 -1.17 -7.23 -16.11
C ASP A 134 -0.79 -6.43 -17.38
N THR A 135 0.36 -5.78 -17.36
CA THR A 135 0.88 -4.96 -18.47
C THR A 135 2.22 -5.50 -18.98
N ASP A 136 2.80 -4.85 -20.00
CA ASP A 136 4.14 -5.18 -20.51
C ASP A 136 5.29 -4.71 -19.61
N HIS A 137 4.99 -4.20 -18.40
CA HIS A 137 6.00 -3.80 -17.43
C HIS A 137 6.48 -5.01 -16.62
N ASP A 138 7.77 -4.99 -16.28
CA ASP A 138 8.41 -5.94 -15.39
C ASP A 138 9.00 -5.14 -14.20
N PRO A 139 8.15 -4.65 -13.28
CA PRO A 139 8.62 -3.81 -12.19
C PRO A 139 9.43 -4.61 -11.17
N PHE A 140 10.50 -4.00 -10.66
CA PHE A 140 11.19 -4.50 -9.49
C PHE A 140 10.86 -3.63 -8.27
N VAL A 141 10.36 -4.26 -7.20
CA VAL A 141 9.90 -3.57 -6.00
C VAL A 141 10.88 -3.79 -4.85
N ILE A 142 11.27 -2.73 -4.16
CA ILE A 142 12.02 -2.78 -2.91
C ILE A 142 11.15 -2.19 -1.82
N LEU A 143 10.80 -3.02 -0.83
CA LEU A 143 10.03 -2.58 0.34
C LEU A 143 10.90 -2.64 1.59
N GLY A 144 10.78 -1.63 2.44
CA GLY A 144 11.54 -1.56 3.68
C GLY A 144 10.69 -1.25 4.89
N SER A 145 11.11 -1.76 6.05
CA SER A 145 10.47 -1.45 7.32
C SER A 145 11.49 -1.38 8.45
N GLU A 146 11.33 -0.39 9.35
CA GLU A 146 12.09 -0.28 10.60
C GLU A 146 11.51 -1.16 11.72
N VAL A 147 10.28 -1.62 11.56
CA VAL A 147 9.55 -2.52 12.45
C VAL A 147 9.21 -3.79 11.68
N PRO A 148 8.71 -4.86 12.32
CA PRO A 148 8.26 -6.05 11.58
C PRO A 148 7.32 -5.69 10.43
N PHE A 149 7.42 -6.40 9.32
CA PHE A 149 6.55 -6.15 8.15
C PHE A 149 5.09 -6.43 8.50
N PRO A 150 4.11 -5.69 7.91
CA PRO A 150 2.68 -5.97 8.08
C PRO A 150 2.22 -7.18 7.23
N PHE A 151 3.10 -8.13 7.04
CA PHE A 151 2.91 -9.42 6.37
C PHE A 151 4.06 -10.35 6.79
N THR A 152 3.89 -11.64 6.58
CA THR A 152 4.97 -12.62 6.77
C THR A 152 5.82 -12.69 5.51
N PRO A 153 7.10 -12.30 5.53
CA PRO A 153 7.99 -12.51 4.39
C PRO A 153 8.11 -13.98 4.01
N GLU A 154 8.15 -14.28 2.72
CA GLU A 154 8.37 -15.64 2.22
C GLU A 154 9.50 -15.70 1.19
N LEU A 155 10.08 -16.91 1.01
CA LEU A 155 11.10 -17.14 0.01
C LEU A 155 10.53 -16.90 -1.39
N SER A 156 11.13 -15.98 -2.14
CA SER A 156 10.71 -15.72 -3.51
C SER A 156 11.06 -16.88 -4.45
N LYS A 157 10.12 -17.22 -5.32
CA LYS A 157 10.29 -18.20 -6.41
C LYS A 157 10.80 -17.54 -7.69
N MET A 158 10.76 -16.21 -7.75
CA MET A 158 11.25 -15.43 -8.87
C MET A 158 12.77 -15.31 -8.84
N GLY A 159 13.39 -15.18 -10.02
CA GLY A 159 14.83 -14.99 -10.14
C GLY A 159 15.36 -13.93 -9.18
N ASN A 160 16.55 -14.15 -8.65
CA ASN A 160 17.12 -13.29 -7.61
C ASN A 160 18.07 -12.23 -8.18
N PRO A 161 17.62 -11.04 -8.52
CA PRO A 161 18.50 -9.95 -8.97
C PRO A 161 19.33 -9.33 -7.84
N CYS A 162 19.01 -9.66 -6.57
CA CYS A 162 19.68 -9.14 -5.38
C CYS A 162 20.17 -10.29 -4.50
N PRO A 163 21.43 -10.74 -4.65
CA PRO A 163 21.94 -11.93 -3.95
C PRO A 163 21.92 -11.84 -2.42
N LYS A 164 21.73 -10.64 -1.86
CA LYS A 164 21.67 -10.38 -0.42
C LYS A 164 20.26 -10.34 0.16
N ALA A 165 19.24 -10.57 -0.65
CA ALA A 165 17.84 -10.58 -0.24
C ALA A 165 17.10 -11.66 -1.02
N SER A 166 16.47 -12.60 -0.33
CA SER A 166 15.76 -13.73 -0.95
C SER A 166 14.27 -13.73 -0.69
N HIS A 167 13.79 -12.95 0.29
CA HIS A 167 12.39 -12.93 0.68
C HIS A 167 11.63 -11.78 0.03
N THR A 168 10.34 -12.00 -0.13
CA THR A 168 9.38 -11.15 -0.83
C THR A 168 8.12 -10.91 0.00
N MET A 169 7.28 -9.99 -0.44
CA MET A 169 5.90 -9.85 0.02
C MET A 169 5.02 -10.86 -0.73
N PRO A 170 4.25 -11.75 -0.05
CA PRO A 170 3.42 -12.78 -0.68
C PRO A 170 2.51 -12.25 -1.78
N GLN A 171 1.81 -11.16 -1.53
CA GLN A 171 0.89 -10.55 -2.51
C GLN A 171 1.59 -10.12 -3.81
N LEU A 172 2.81 -9.60 -3.75
CA LEU A 172 3.58 -9.24 -4.94
C LEU A 172 4.04 -10.48 -5.70
N GLU A 173 4.42 -11.53 -4.98
CA GLU A 173 4.77 -12.83 -5.56
C GLU A 173 3.56 -13.46 -6.31
N GLU A 174 2.36 -13.43 -5.71
CA GLU A 174 1.11 -13.87 -6.34
C GLU A 174 0.79 -13.07 -7.62
N TRP A 175 1.13 -11.80 -7.65
CA TRP A 175 0.98 -10.93 -8.82
C TRP A 175 2.09 -11.12 -9.87
N ASN A 176 3.02 -12.03 -9.65
CA ASN A 176 4.22 -12.23 -10.48
C ASN A 176 5.05 -10.95 -10.62
N VAL A 177 5.16 -10.18 -9.54
CA VAL A 177 5.96 -8.95 -9.44
C VAL A 177 7.17 -9.21 -8.56
N ALA A 178 8.37 -9.05 -9.12
CA ALA A 178 9.61 -9.24 -8.38
C ALA A 178 9.75 -8.23 -7.24
N CYS A 179 9.94 -8.73 -6.02
CA CYS A 179 10.11 -7.88 -4.83
C CYS A 179 11.25 -8.39 -3.95
N ARG A 180 11.95 -7.46 -3.29
CA ARG A 180 12.91 -7.76 -2.24
C ARG A 180 12.72 -6.82 -1.06
N LEU A 181 13.07 -7.32 0.11
CA LEU A 181 12.80 -6.66 1.39
C LEU A 181 14.10 -6.15 2.02
N ALA A 182 14.01 -5.01 2.70
CA ALA A 182 15.10 -4.41 3.46
C ALA A 182 14.64 -4.01 4.87
N SER A 183 15.47 -4.23 5.89
CA SER A 183 15.21 -3.78 7.25
C SER A 183 16.51 -3.49 7.98
N LEU A 184 16.47 -2.60 8.96
CA LEU A 184 17.58 -2.41 9.88
C LEU A 184 17.70 -3.55 10.89
N GLN A 185 16.62 -4.31 11.08
CA GLN A 185 16.60 -5.52 11.92
C GLN A 185 17.09 -6.73 11.10
N ASP A 186 17.56 -7.74 11.82
CA ASP A 186 18.12 -8.95 11.23
C ASP A 186 17.01 -10.00 11.05
N TYR A 187 16.38 -10.00 9.88
CA TYR A 187 15.38 -11.00 9.50
C TYR A 187 15.93 -11.94 8.44
N GLU A 188 15.60 -13.22 8.53
CA GLU A 188 16.00 -14.21 7.54
C GLU A 188 15.53 -13.80 6.13
N GLY A 189 16.46 -13.84 5.17
CA GLY A 189 16.19 -13.54 3.77
C GLY A 189 15.88 -12.09 3.44
N VAL A 190 15.95 -11.19 4.43
CA VAL A 190 15.75 -9.74 4.27
C VAL A 190 17.11 -9.04 4.28
N PHE A 191 17.31 -8.07 3.38
CA PHE A 191 18.53 -7.28 3.36
C PHE A 191 18.65 -6.44 4.63
N LYS A 192 19.78 -6.56 5.33
CA LYS A 192 20.06 -5.73 6.50
C LYS A 192 20.62 -4.38 6.08
N GLY A 193 19.80 -3.36 6.12
CA GLY A 193 20.11 -1.99 5.71
C GLY A 193 18.89 -1.21 5.25
N TYR A 194 19.14 -0.06 4.67
CA TYR A 194 18.07 0.77 4.09
C TYR A 194 17.67 0.29 2.69
N VAL A 195 16.46 0.63 2.28
CA VAL A 195 15.96 0.37 0.90
C VAL A 195 16.89 0.96 -0.17
N THR A 196 17.50 2.10 0.11
CA THR A 196 18.46 2.75 -0.78
C THR A 196 19.77 1.99 -0.92
N ASP A 197 20.19 1.27 0.12
CA ASP A 197 21.40 0.43 0.07
C ASP A 197 21.13 -0.84 -0.73
N LEU A 198 19.96 -1.44 -0.54
CA LEU A 198 19.52 -2.57 -1.38
C LEU A 198 19.36 -2.15 -2.85
N ALA A 199 18.82 -0.96 -3.11
CA ALA A 199 18.71 -0.44 -4.47
C ALA A 199 20.09 -0.28 -5.15
N ARG A 200 21.11 0.17 -4.41
CA ARG A 200 22.50 0.24 -4.94
C ARG A 200 23.12 -1.13 -5.24
N VAL A 201 22.67 -2.18 -4.55
CA VAL A 201 23.13 -3.56 -4.84
C VAL A 201 22.45 -4.08 -6.12
N TYR A 202 21.25 -3.61 -6.40
CA TYR A 202 20.49 -3.99 -7.59
C TYR A 202 20.97 -3.27 -8.85
N LEU A 203 21.28 -1.96 -8.76
CA LEU A 203 21.74 -1.11 -9.88
C LEU A 203 23.22 -1.36 -10.23
#